data_a9253bb6f92faa4462aaa6c2b1e009ce
#
_entry.id   a9253bb6f92faa4462aaa6c2b1e009ce
#
_cell.length_a   1.000
_cell.length_b   1.000
_cell.length_c   1.000
_cell.angle_alpha   90.00
_cell.angle_beta   90.00
_cell.angle_gamma   90.00
#
_symmetry.space_group_name_H-M   'P 1'
#
loop_
_entity.id
_entity.type
_entity.pdbx_description
1 polymer ?
#
loop_
_entity_poly.entity_id
_entity_poly.type
_entity_poly.pdbx_seq_one_letter_code
_entity_poly.pdbx_strand_id
1 'polypeptide(L)'
;SAKLKEWREAQKKVAKALSVAVSDGSTASYYELPKKAKELQDLISHKNMNAQIGEIFRATYRYGQSSHSSELRDAKKIRFYIDAEIKRLEQL
;
A
#
# COMPACT_ATOMS: atom_id res chain seq x y z
N SER A 1 34.60 -14.56 -6.51
CA SER A 1 34.69 -15.79 -7.29
C SER A 1 33.94 -15.66 -8.60
N ALA A 2 34.31 -16.47 -9.57
CA ALA A 2 33.66 -16.48 -10.88
C ALA A 2 32.17 -16.85 -10.76
N LYS A 3 31.83 -17.78 -9.88
CA LYS A 3 30.43 -18.18 -9.64
C LYS A 3 29.60 -17.04 -9.06
N LEU A 4 30.14 -16.26 -8.15
CA LEU A 4 29.46 -15.12 -7.57
C LEU A 4 29.22 -14.04 -8.61
N LYS A 5 30.21 -13.81 -9.48
CA LYS A 5 30.07 -12.84 -10.58
C LYS A 5 28.99 -13.27 -11.57
N GLU A 6 28.96 -14.54 -11.95
CA GLU A 6 27.94 -15.10 -12.83
C GLU A 6 26.55 -14.97 -12.21
N TRP A 7 26.43 -15.28 -10.91
CA TRP A 7 25.15 -15.15 -10.20
C TRP A 7 24.67 -13.69 -10.20
N ARG A 8 25.56 -12.74 -9.91
CA ARG A 8 25.21 -11.31 -9.91
C ARG A 8 24.77 -10.83 -11.29
N GLU A 9 25.45 -11.27 -12.34
CA GLU A 9 25.08 -10.92 -13.72
C GLU A 9 23.73 -11.52 -14.10
N ALA A 10 23.45 -12.76 -13.70
CA ALA A 10 22.17 -13.39 -13.91
C ALA A 10 21.05 -12.63 -13.19
N GLN A 11 21.30 -12.19 -11.95
CA GLN A 11 20.32 -11.40 -11.20
C GLN A 11 20.06 -10.05 -11.84
N LYS A 12 21.10 -9.41 -12.38
CA LYS A 12 20.93 -8.14 -13.10
C LYS A 12 20.08 -8.31 -14.35
N LYS A 13 20.26 -9.39 -15.09
CA LYS A 13 19.47 -9.68 -16.29
C LYS A 13 18.01 -9.93 -15.93
N VAL A 14 17.75 -10.71 -14.88
CA VAL A 14 16.40 -10.97 -14.39
C VAL A 14 15.75 -9.67 -13.93
N ALA A 15 16.46 -8.87 -13.13
CA ALA A 15 15.96 -7.59 -12.65
C ALA A 15 15.65 -6.63 -13.80
N LYS A 16 16.52 -6.58 -14.82
CA LYS A 16 16.30 -5.74 -16.00
C LYS A 16 15.11 -6.22 -16.83
N ALA A 17 14.95 -7.52 -17.01
CA ALA A 17 13.80 -8.08 -17.72
C ALA A 17 12.50 -7.80 -16.97
N LEU A 18 12.51 -7.92 -15.65
CA LEU A 18 11.34 -7.63 -14.81
C LEU A 18 11.07 -6.12 -14.73
N SER A 19 12.10 -5.27 -14.81
CA SER A 19 11.93 -3.82 -14.73
C SER A 19 11.22 -3.23 -15.96
N VAL A 20 11.15 -3.96 -17.04
CA VAL A 20 10.32 -3.58 -18.20
C VAL A 20 8.83 -3.69 -17.85
N ALA A 21 8.47 -4.65 -17.00
CA ALA A 21 7.10 -4.90 -16.58
C ALA A 21 6.85 -4.42 -15.15
N VAL A 22 7.87 -4.48 -14.29
CA VAL A 22 7.76 -4.12 -12.87
C VAL A 22 8.98 -3.29 -12.51
N SER A 23 8.77 -2.07 -12.05
CA SER A 23 9.82 -1.19 -11.59
C SER A 23 10.28 -1.58 -10.18
N ASP A 24 11.24 -0.85 -9.62
CA ASP A 24 11.67 -1.05 -8.24
C ASP A 24 10.51 -0.72 -7.28
N GLY A 25 10.72 -0.90 -5.97
CA GLY A 25 9.68 -0.71 -4.97
C GLY A 25 9.06 0.69 -4.95
N SER A 26 9.78 1.71 -5.42
CA SER A 26 9.28 3.09 -5.45
C SER A 26 8.47 3.40 -6.71
N THR A 27 8.67 2.64 -7.79
CA THR A 27 8.03 2.87 -9.08
C THR A 27 7.18 1.68 -9.55
N ALA A 28 6.94 0.72 -8.68
CA ALA A 28 6.09 -0.43 -8.99
C ALA A 28 4.67 0.02 -9.34
N SER A 29 4.06 -0.65 -10.33
CA SER A 29 2.73 -0.26 -10.83
C SER A 29 1.65 -0.20 -9.75
N TYR A 30 1.74 -1.04 -8.72
CA TYR A 30 0.74 -1.03 -7.65
C TYR A 30 0.85 0.19 -6.72
N TYR A 31 1.92 1.00 -6.85
CA TYR A 31 2.06 2.29 -6.16
C TYR A 31 1.68 3.48 -7.03
N GLU A 32 1.38 3.26 -8.30
CA GLU A 32 1.01 4.35 -9.19
C GLU A 32 -0.30 5.00 -8.76
N LEU A 33 -0.35 6.32 -8.81
CA LEU A 33 -1.56 7.08 -8.54
C LEU A 33 -2.31 7.33 -9.84
N PRO A 34 -3.65 7.30 -9.81
CA PRO A 34 -4.43 7.68 -10.98
C PRO A 34 -4.16 9.15 -11.32
N LYS A 35 -3.96 9.46 -12.60
CA LYS A 35 -3.55 10.80 -13.05
C LYS A 35 -4.56 11.89 -12.68
N LYS A 36 -5.84 11.55 -12.59
CA LYS A 36 -6.91 12.50 -12.28
C LYS A 36 -7.32 12.52 -10.82
N ALA A 37 -6.61 11.80 -9.95
CA ALA A 37 -6.93 11.80 -8.53
C ALA A 37 -6.65 13.19 -7.94
N LYS A 38 -7.66 13.74 -7.29
CA LYS A 38 -7.57 15.04 -6.61
C LYS A 38 -7.94 14.94 -5.15
N GLU A 39 -8.73 13.93 -4.78
CA GLU A 39 -9.21 13.71 -3.45
C GLU A 39 -8.83 12.31 -2.99
N LEU A 40 -8.78 12.12 -1.67
CA LEU A 40 -8.47 10.82 -1.09
C LEU A 40 -9.48 9.75 -1.54
N GLN A 41 -10.75 10.14 -1.70
CA GLN A 41 -11.77 9.22 -2.17
C GLN A 41 -11.44 8.65 -3.56
N ASP A 42 -10.78 9.42 -4.41
CA ASP A 42 -10.37 8.94 -5.73
C ASP A 42 -9.40 7.76 -5.63
N LEU A 43 -8.52 7.79 -4.63
CA LEU A 43 -7.57 6.70 -4.36
C LEU A 43 -8.28 5.47 -3.80
N ILE A 44 -9.21 5.66 -2.89
CA ILE A 44 -10.00 4.59 -2.29
C ILE A 44 -10.79 3.86 -3.38
N SER A 45 -11.43 4.61 -4.26
CA SER A 45 -12.21 4.07 -5.37
C SER A 45 -11.32 3.36 -6.38
N HIS A 46 -10.18 3.96 -6.72
CA HIS A 46 -9.23 3.37 -7.67
C HIS A 46 -8.73 1.98 -7.22
N LYS A 47 -8.46 1.84 -5.92
CA LYS A 47 -8.01 0.57 -5.35
C LYS A 47 -9.16 -0.35 -4.96
N ASN A 48 -10.39 0.09 -5.13
CA ASN A 48 -11.58 -0.67 -4.73
C ASN A 48 -11.49 -1.15 -3.28
N MET A 49 -11.11 -0.26 -2.39
CA MET A 49 -10.96 -0.57 -0.98
C MET A 49 -12.32 -0.89 -0.36
N ASN A 50 -12.37 -1.95 0.46
CA ASN A 50 -13.57 -2.22 1.22
C ASN A 50 -13.74 -1.20 2.37
N ALA A 51 -14.84 -1.28 3.11
CA ALA A 51 -15.15 -0.31 4.16
C ALA A 51 -14.07 -0.22 5.23
N GLN A 52 -13.56 -1.37 5.70
CA GLN A 52 -12.54 -1.42 6.75
C GLN A 52 -11.24 -0.79 6.27
N ILE A 53 -10.76 -1.20 5.10
CA ILE A 53 -9.50 -0.70 4.53
C ILE A 53 -9.63 0.78 4.18
N GLY A 54 -10.78 1.22 3.65
CA GLY A 54 -11.02 2.62 3.36
C GLY A 54 -10.97 3.50 4.61
N GLU A 55 -11.54 3.03 5.73
CA GLU A 55 -11.48 3.75 6.99
C GLU A 55 -10.07 3.83 7.55
N ILE A 56 -9.29 2.75 7.44
CA ILE A 56 -7.89 2.73 7.84
C ILE A 56 -7.08 3.72 7.00
N PHE A 57 -7.31 3.73 5.70
CA PHE A 57 -6.61 4.61 4.78
C PHE A 57 -6.88 6.08 5.14
N ARG A 58 -8.14 6.44 5.38
CA ARG A 58 -8.53 7.80 5.81
C ARG A 58 -7.87 8.18 7.13
N ALA A 59 -7.94 7.31 8.12
CA ALA A 59 -7.36 7.58 9.43
C ALA A 59 -5.84 7.73 9.37
N THR A 60 -5.17 6.92 8.55
CA THR A 60 -3.73 6.97 8.38
C THR A 60 -3.30 8.26 7.67
N TYR A 61 -4.03 8.64 6.62
CA TYR A 61 -3.71 9.82 5.84
C TYR A 61 -3.84 11.11 6.66
N ARG A 62 -4.88 11.23 7.47
CA ARG A 62 -5.11 12.41 8.32
C ARG A 62 -4.54 12.29 9.73
N TYR A 63 -3.71 11.32 9.99
CA TYR A 63 -3.26 10.89 11.31
C TYR A 63 -2.90 12.08 12.21
N GLY A 64 -3.68 12.25 13.31
CA GLY A 64 -3.48 13.33 14.27
C GLY A 64 -3.81 14.74 13.80
N GLN A 65 -4.28 14.91 12.56
CA GLN A 65 -4.52 16.24 11.96
C GLN A 65 -5.96 16.73 12.11
N SER A 66 -6.88 15.86 12.48
CA SER A 66 -8.27 16.25 12.66
C SER A 66 -8.45 16.98 14.00
N SER A 67 -9.24 18.07 14.00
CA SER A 67 -9.57 18.80 15.23
C SER A 67 -10.34 17.95 16.24
N HIS A 68 -10.96 16.87 15.78
CA HIS A 68 -11.77 15.97 16.61
C HIS A 68 -11.07 14.67 16.95
N SER A 69 -9.83 14.47 16.52
CA SER A 69 -9.18 13.18 16.64
C SER A 69 -7.68 13.35 16.91
N SER A 70 -7.22 12.84 18.05
CA SER A 70 -5.80 12.77 18.38
C SER A 70 -5.14 11.61 17.67
N GLU A 71 -3.80 11.57 17.68
CA GLU A 71 -3.05 10.44 17.13
C GLU A 71 -3.46 9.12 17.80
N LEU A 72 -3.63 9.13 19.13
CA LEU A 72 -4.05 7.93 19.87
C LEU A 72 -5.43 7.45 19.41
N ARG A 73 -6.37 8.37 19.22
CA ARG A 73 -7.69 8.02 18.76
C ARG A 73 -7.65 7.44 17.34
N ASP A 74 -6.87 8.05 16.46
CA ASP A 74 -6.71 7.54 15.09
C ASP A 74 -6.05 6.16 15.09
N ALA A 75 -5.03 5.94 15.92
CA ALA A 75 -4.37 4.64 16.06
C ALA A 75 -5.34 3.56 16.53
N LYS A 76 -6.17 3.87 17.54
CA LYS A 76 -7.20 2.94 18.04
C LYS A 76 -8.25 2.64 16.97
N LYS A 77 -8.61 3.64 16.17
CA LYS A 77 -9.55 3.47 15.07
C LYS A 77 -8.99 2.52 14.01
N ILE A 78 -7.72 2.69 13.65
CA ILE A 78 -7.04 1.80 12.71
C ILE A 78 -7.04 0.38 13.25
N ARG A 79 -6.71 0.18 14.52
CA ARG A 79 -6.71 -1.14 15.16
C ARG A 79 -8.10 -1.77 15.11
N PHE A 80 -9.12 -1.01 15.42
CA PHE A 80 -10.51 -1.51 15.38
C PHE A 80 -10.87 -2.04 13.99
N TYR A 81 -10.57 -1.26 12.94
CA TYR A 81 -10.94 -1.66 11.59
C TYR A 81 -10.07 -2.77 11.03
N ILE A 82 -8.78 -2.83 11.40
CA ILE A 82 -7.95 -3.93 10.93
C ILE A 82 -8.35 -5.25 11.61
N ASP A 83 -8.73 -5.21 12.88
CA ASP A 83 -9.27 -6.39 13.57
C ASP A 83 -10.57 -6.86 12.91
N ALA A 84 -11.44 -5.93 12.51
CA ALA A 84 -12.66 -6.27 11.78
C ALA A 84 -12.34 -6.92 10.42
N GLU A 85 -11.33 -6.42 9.72
CA GLU A 85 -10.92 -6.98 8.43
C GLU A 85 -10.34 -8.39 8.59
N ILE A 86 -9.49 -8.59 9.60
CA ILE A 86 -8.92 -9.91 9.89
C ILE A 86 -10.05 -10.90 10.18
N LYS A 87 -11.01 -10.51 11.01
CA LYS A 87 -12.16 -11.34 11.33
C LYS A 87 -12.96 -11.70 10.08
N ARG A 88 -13.18 -10.74 9.18
CA ARG A 88 -13.87 -11.00 7.93
C ARG A 88 -13.13 -12.03 7.08
N LEU A 89 -11.81 -11.88 6.95
CA LEU A 89 -10.98 -12.77 6.16
C LEU A 89 -10.92 -14.18 6.76
N GLU A 90 -10.89 -14.29 8.08
CA GLU A 90 -10.90 -15.59 8.76
C GLU A 90 -12.21 -16.36 8.59
N GLN A 91 -13.28 -15.68 8.23
CA GLN A 91 -14.60 -16.29 8.04
C GLN A 91 -14.89 -16.67 6.58
N LEU A 92 -13.98 -16.40 5.68
CA LEU A 92 -14.15 -16.74 4.26
C LEU A 92 -13.97 -18.24 3.98
#